data_641408dae1ed1b8e3995ca6d4f7f5f1b
#
_entry.id   641408dae1ed1b8e3995ca6d4f7f5f1b
#
_cell.length_a   1.000
_cell.length_b   1.000
_cell.length_c   1.000
_cell.angle_alpha   90.00
_cell.angle_beta   90.00
_cell.angle_gamma   90.00
#
_symmetry.space_group_name_H-M   'P 1'
#
loop_
_entity.id
_entity.type
_entity.pdbx_description
1 polymer ?
#
loop_
_entity_poly.entity_id
_entity_poly.type
_entity_poly.pdbx_seq_one_letter_code
_entity_poly.pdbx_strand_id
1 'polypeptide(L)'
;MAELSLDGVTKRFDDGGNDIIAVDEASLEIDDGEFLVLVGPSGCGKSTTLRMIAGLESVSSGTISLDGTVIDDRQPADRDIAMVFQSYALYPHMTVRENMSFGLEESTEMPDDEIRDQVESAAKMMGIEQLLDRTPSELSGGQQQRVALGRAIVRSPAVFLMDEPLSNLDAKLRSQMRTELQRMQEDLGVTTVYVTHDQTEAMTMGDRIAILDDGRLQQVATPLEAYHEPANRFVAGFIGEPSMNFFEMEVEDGRLVGENFEYPLSEDTSADIGDVTDVTLGVRPEDIELVDTTEGDGRHDFRTVVDVVEPVGSGNNVYLAFEGDESASELDMDESRTFVATIGGLRRIDAGQPATARLPEDAIHLFDGETGEALHNRNLDDTERIEPQL
;
A
#
# COMPACT_ATOMS: atom_id res chain seq x y z
N MET A 1 16.61 -0.36 -19.80
CA MET A 1 16.45 -0.37 -18.36
C MET A 1 16.60 1.06 -17.94
N ALA A 2 15.78 1.56 -17.06
CA ALA A 2 15.68 3.00 -16.88
C ALA A 2 15.42 3.39 -15.42
N GLU A 3 16.24 4.27 -14.88
CA GLU A 3 16.05 4.94 -13.61
C GLU A 3 15.05 6.10 -13.76
N LEU A 4 14.03 6.17 -12.89
CA LEU A 4 13.03 7.24 -12.90
C LEU A 4 13.15 8.08 -11.62
N SER A 5 13.28 9.40 -11.77
CA SER A 5 13.44 10.33 -10.64
C SER A 5 12.42 11.46 -10.70
N LEU A 6 11.82 11.75 -9.56
CA LEU A 6 11.00 12.92 -9.28
C LEU A 6 11.74 13.79 -8.28
N ASP A 7 11.93 15.07 -8.56
CA ASP A 7 12.63 16.04 -7.67
C ASP A 7 11.72 17.25 -7.39
N GLY A 8 11.17 17.30 -6.18
CA GLY A 8 10.30 18.38 -5.71
C GLY A 8 9.04 18.59 -6.56
N VAL A 9 8.49 17.51 -7.14
CA VAL A 9 7.38 17.58 -8.09
C VAL A 9 6.11 18.06 -7.41
N THR A 10 5.54 19.14 -7.93
CA THR A 10 4.28 19.72 -7.44
C THR A 10 3.28 19.84 -8.56
N LYS A 11 2.02 19.50 -8.27
CA LYS A 11 0.88 19.75 -9.16
C LYS A 11 -0.17 20.58 -8.48
N ARG A 12 -0.50 21.73 -9.12
CA ARG A 12 -1.59 22.62 -8.72
C ARG A 12 -2.63 22.68 -9.82
N PHE A 13 -3.89 22.61 -9.43
CA PHE A 13 -5.04 22.84 -10.30
C PHE A 13 -5.71 24.14 -9.88
N ASP A 14 -6.05 24.99 -10.87
CA ASP A 14 -6.85 26.20 -10.65
C ASP A 14 -8.34 25.84 -10.79
N ASP A 15 -9.09 25.93 -9.71
CA ASP A 15 -10.55 25.73 -9.69
C ASP A 15 -11.26 27.07 -9.45
N GLY A 16 -11.14 27.97 -10.44
CA GLY A 16 -11.89 29.21 -10.46
C GLY A 16 -11.56 30.23 -9.36
N GLY A 17 -10.30 30.16 -8.83
CA GLY A 17 -9.77 31.09 -7.82
C GLY A 17 -9.34 30.43 -6.50
N ASN A 18 -9.45 29.10 -6.40
CA ASN A 18 -8.82 28.31 -5.36
C ASN A 18 -7.79 27.39 -6.01
N ASP A 19 -6.53 27.46 -5.57
CA ASP A 19 -5.50 26.51 -5.95
C ASP A 19 -5.67 25.21 -5.15
N ILE A 20 -5.90 24.10 -5.87
CA ILE A 20 -5.91 22.76 -5.29
C ILE A 20 -4.53 22.14 -5.53
N ILE A 21 -3.79 21.84 -4.47
CA ILE A 21 -2.50 21.15 -4.55
C ILE A 21 -2.81 19.66 -4.53
N ALA A 22 -2.65 19.00 -5.66
CA ALA A 22 -2.89 17.56 -5.79
C ALA A 22 -1.64 16.71 -5.50
N VAL A 23 -0.45 17.28 -5.69
CA VAL A 23 0.85 16.71 -5.33
C VAL A 23 1.72 17.86 -4.84
N ASP A 24 2.37 17.70 -3.68
CA ASP A 24 3.13 18.74 -3.01
C ASP A 24 4.56 18.27 -2.74
N GLU A 25 5.52 18.84 -3.48
CA GLU A 25 6.97 18.64 -3.34
C GLU A 25 7.40 17.15 -3.29
N ALA A 26 6.74 16.28 -4.07
CA ALA A 26 7.06 14.86 -4.09
C ALA A 26 8.45 14.62 -4.68
N SER A 27 9.34 13.98 -3.90
CA SER A 27 10.67 13.56 -4.31
C SER A 27 10.80 12.05 -4.15
N LEU A 28 11.18 11.35 -5.24
CA LEU A 28 11.18 9.90 -5.31
C LEU A 28 12.20 9.43 -6.34
N GLU A 29 13.04 8.49 -5.95
CA GLU A 29 13.98 7.80 -6.83
C GLU A 29 13.53 6.35 -6.98
N ILE A 30 13.44 5.86 -8.21
CA ILE A 30 13.01 4.51 -8.57
C ILE A 30 14.13 3.89 -9.39
N ASP A 31 14.69 2.83 -8.84
CA ASP A 31 15.84 2.15 -9.43
C ASP A 31 15.47 1.40 -10.71
N ASP A 32 16.47 1.14 -11.54
CA ASP A 32 16.31 0.35 -12.76
C ASP A 32 15.78 -1.05 -12.46
N GLY A 33 14.65 -1.40 -13.07
CA GLY A 33 13.96 -2.69 -12.87
C GLY A 33 13.14 -2.81 -11.60
N GLU A 34 13.09 -1.77 -10.77
CA GLU A 34 12.31 -1.75 -9.52
C GLU A 34 10.79 -1.79 -9.78
N PHE A 35 10.07 -2.51 -8.95
CA PHE A 35 8.61 -2.47 -8.85
C PHE A 35 8.21 -1.58 -7.67
N LEU A 36 7.89 -0.32 -7.95
CA LEU A 36 7.40 0.62 -6.93
C LEU A 36 5.88 0.66 -6.92
N VAL A 37 5.27 0.56 -5.73
CA VAL A 37 3.82 0.71 -5.56
C VAL A 37 3.51 2.06 -4.90
N LEU A 38 2.71 2.90 -5.56
CA LEU A 38 2.11 4.09 -4.97
C LEU A 38 0.78 3.73 -4.31
N VAL A 39 0.69 3.91 -3.01
CA VAL A 39 -0.50 3.58 -2.21
C VAL A 39 -0.91 4.75 -1.32
N GLY A 40 -2.19 4.80 -0.95
CA GLY A 40 -2.75 5.85 -0.09
C GLY A 40 -4.25 5.98 -0.27
N PRO A 41 -4.92 6.83 0.52
CA PRO A 41 -6.36 7.09 0.45
C PRO A 41 -6.82 7.59 -0.94
N SER A 42 -8.13 7.54 -1.18
CA SER A 42 -8.69 8.09 -2.40
C SER A 42 -8.48 9.62 -2.44
N GLY A 43 -7.99 10.12 -3.57
CA GLY A 43 -7.75 11.57 -3.75
C GLY A 43 -6.39 12.07 -3.26
N CYS A 44 -5.52 11.25 -2.67
CA CYS A 44 -4.22 11.68 -2.15
C CYS A 44 -3.14 11.98 -3.21
N GLY A 45 -3.45 11.96 -4.52
CA GLY A 45 -2.53 12.38 -5.58
C GLY A 45 -1.89 11.27 -6.42
N LYS A 46 -2.07 9.97 -6.11
CA LYS A 46 -1.44 8.81 -6.80
C LYS A 46 -1.59 8.84 -8.32
N SER A 47 -2.82 8.84 -8.82
CA SER A 47 -3.08 8.86 -10.27
C SER A 47 -2.62 10.16 -10.93
N THR A 48 -2.60 11.28 -10.19
CA THR A 48 -2.04 12.56 -10.68
C THR A 48 -0.53 12.43 -10.86
N THR A 49 0.18 11.86 -9.89
CA THR A 49 1.61 11.58 -9.97
C THR A 49 1.92 10.68 -11.17
N LEU A 50 1.17 9.57 -11.31
CA LEU A 50 1.34 8.65 -12.44
C LEU A 50 1.12 9.34 -13.79
N ARG A 51 0.10 10.21 -13.91
CA ARG A 51 -0.19 10.96 -15.14
C ARG A 51 0.86 12.01 -15.46
N MET A 52 1.49 12.63 -14.46
CA MET A 52 2.63 13.52 -14.66
C MET A 52 3.83 12.76 -15.21
N ILE A 53 4.15 11.58 -14.69
CA ILE A 53 5.22 10.70 -15.22
C ILE A 53 4.90 10.31 -16.67
N ALA A 54 3.66 9.96 -16.98
CA ALA A 54 3.23 9.62 -18.33
C ALA A 54 3.21 10.81 -19.33
N GLY A 55 3.30 12.05 -18.83
CA GLY A 55 3.14 13.27 -19.64
C GLY A 55 1.70 13.59 -20.04
N LEU A 56 0.76 12.94 -19.41
CA LEU A 56 -0.69 13.20 -19.58
C LEU A 56 -1.16 14.39 -18.73
N GLU A 57 -0.35 14.78 -17.77
CA GLU A 57 -0.57 15.94 -16.91
C GLU A 57 0.74 16.73 -16.80
N SER A 58 0.67 18.05 -16.80
CA SER A 58 1.84 18.91 -16.68
C SER A 58 2.29 19.05 -15.25
N VAL A 59 3.59 19.16 -15.01
CA VAL A 59 4.19 19.51 -13.72
C VAL A 59 4.04 21.02 -13.50
N SER A 60 3.65 21.45 -12.30
CA SER A 60 3.58 22.88 -11.93
C SER A 60 4.94 23.42 -11.46
N SER A 61 5.71 22.62 -10.73
CA SER A 61 7.09 22.88 -10.33
C SER A 61 7.81 21.57 -10.00
N GLY A 62 9.14 21.58 -9.91
CA GLY A 62 9.97 20.39 -9.81
C GLY A 62 10.29 19.79 -11.17
N THR A 63 10.92 18.62 -11.19
CA THR A 63 11.33 17.95 -12.44
C THR A 63 11.13 16.44 -12.36
N ILE A 64 10.82 15.83 -13.52
CA ILE A 64 10.80 14.37 -13.72
C ILE A 64 11.91 14.01 -14.70
N SER A 65 12.75 13.06 -14.33
CA SER A 65 13.86 12.61 -15.16
C SER A 65 13.81 11.11 -15.42
N LEU A 66 14.18 10.70 -16.62
CA LEU A 66 14.36 9.31 -17.03
C LEU A 66 15.82 9.13 -17.48
N ASP A 67 16.57 8.23 -16.85
CA ASP A 67 18.02 8.05 -17.04
C ASP A 67 18.78 9.38 -16.97
N GLY A 68 18.48 10.21 -15.97
CA GLY A 68 19.09 11.53 -15.79
C GLY A 68 18.69 12.58 -16.82
N THR A 69 17.78 12.26 -17.75
CA THR A 69 17.27 13.20 -18.74
C THR A 69 15.89 13.72 -18.34
N VAL A 70 15.74 15.04 -18.16
CA VAL A 70 14.45 15.68 -17.86
C VAL A 70 13.45 15.44 -18.99
N ILE A 71 12.23 15.02 -18.63
CA ILE A 71 11.17 14.65 -19.59
C ILE A 71 9.89 15.49 -19.44
N ASP A 72 9.87 16.54 -18.60
CA ASP A 72 8.67 17.36 -18.29
C ASP A 72 7.99 17.88 -19.57
N ASP A 73 8.78 18.44 -20.49
CA ASP A 73 8.29 19.05 -21.72
C ASP A 73 8.09 18.03 -22.88
N ARG A 74 8.41 16.74 -22.67
CA ARG A 74 8.23 15.71 -23.70
C ARG A 74 6.77 15.31 -23.80
N GLN A 75 6.29 15.13 -25.03
CA GLN A 75 4.97 14.54 -25.26
C GLN A 75 4.92 13.08 -24.78
N PRO A 76 3.76 12.56 -24.39
CA PRO A 76 3.63 11.16 -23.93
C PRO A 76 4.24 10.12 -24.89
N ALA A 77 4.11 10.36 -26.21
CA ALA A 77 4.64 9.46 -27.23
C ALA A 77 6.18 9.40 -27.26
N ASP A 78 6.85 10.45 -26.75
CA ASP A 78 8.32 10.62 -26.81
C ASP A 78 9.00 10.24 -25.47
N ARG A 79 8.25 9.72 -24.49
CA ARG A 79 8.77 9.40 -23.15
C ARG A 79 9.31 7.99 -22.99
N ASP A 80 9.11 7.11 -23.97
CA ASP A 80 9.42 5.66 -23.88
C ASP A 80 8.75 4.98 -22.66
N ILE A 81 7.53 5.39 -22.36
CA ILE A 81 6.71 4.94 -21.24
C ILE A 81 5.43 4.30 -21.77
N ALA A 82 5.07 3.14 -21.23
CA ALA A 82 3.76 2.54 -21.49
C ALA A 82 2.86 2.65 -20.26
N MET A 83 1.56 2.92 -20.46
CA MET A 83 0.59 3.06 -19.39
C MET A 83 -0.60 2.14 -19.60
N VAL A 84 -0.99 1.44 -18.53
CA VAL A 84 -2.24 0.68 -18.43
C VAL A 84 -3.19 1.47 -17.52
N PHE A 85 -4.35 1.79 -18.06
CA PHE A 85 -5.39 2.55 -17.36
C PHE A 85 -6.35 1.62 -16.61
N GLN A 86 -6.97 2.12 -15.58
CA GLN A 86 -7.99 1.43 -14.78
C GLN A 86 -9.14 0.86 -15.63
N SER A 87 -9.56 1.54 -16.71
CA SER A 87 -10.62 1.10 -17.61
C SER A 87 -10.14 0.21 -18.77
N TYR A 88 -8.86 -0.20 -18.74
CA TYR A 88 -8.16 -0.92 -19.82
C TYR A 88 -8.03 -0.16 -21.15
N ALA A 89 -8.93 0.76 -21.45
CA ALA A 89 -8.93 1.64 -22.63
C ALA A 89 -8.69 0.88 -23.97
N LEU A 90 -9.30 -0.30 -24.14
CA LEU A 90 -9.24 -1.07 -25.38
C LEU A 90 -10.13 -0.44 -26.43
N TYR A 91 -9.67 -0.48 -27.70
CA TYR A 91 -10.45 -0.04 -28.84
C TYR A 91 -11.54 -1.09 -29.14
N PRO A 92 -12.84 -0.78 -28.92
CA PRO A 92 -13.91 -1.78 -28.92
C PRO A 92 -14.22 -2.36 -30.32
N HIS A 93 -13.81 -1.67 -31.38
CA HIS A 93 -14.02 -2.06 -32.77
C HIS A 93 -12.85 -2.81 -33.40
N MET A 94 -11.73 -2.92 -32.67
CA MET A 94 -10.54 -3.64 -33.09
C MET A 94 -10.47 -5.01 -32.43
N THR A 95 -9.89 -5.98 -33.11
CA THR A 95 -9.53 -7.27 -32.54
C THR A 95 -8.42 -7.13 -31.49
N VAL A 96 -8.15 -8.20 -30.72
CA VAL A 96 -7.00 -8.23 -29.79
C VAL A 96 -5.70 -7.95 -30.52
N ARG A 97 -5.46 -8.59 -31.68
CA ARG A 97 -4.30 -8.38 -32.52
C ARG A 97 -4.13 -6.90 -32.88
N GLU A 98 -5.19 -6.29 -33.44
CA GLU A 98 -5.18 -4.87 -33.83
C GLU A 98 -5.01 -3.93 -32.63
N ASN A 99 -5.61 -4.25 -31.46
CA ASN A 99 -5.37 -3.49 -30.22
C ASN A 99 -3.90 -3.52 -29.79
N MET A 100 -3.23 -4.66 -29.95
CA MET A 100 -1.82 -4.81 -29.56
C MET A 100 -0.88 -4.19 -30.59
N SER A 101 -1.15 -4.33 -31.90
CA SER A 101 -0.28 -3.82 -32.97
C SER A 101 -0.39 -2.32 -33.19
N PHE A 102 -1.55 -1.71 -32.89
CA PHE A 102 -1.86 -0.30 -33.23
C PHE A 102 -0.76 0.69 -32.84
N GLY A 103 -0.23 0.56 -31.62
CA GLY A 103 0.83 1.47 -31.14
C GLY A 103 2.13 1.35 -31.94
N LEU A 104 2.49 0.16 -32.42
CA LEU A 104 3.68 -0.05 -33.25
C LEU A 104 3.45 0.44 -34.68
N GLU A 105 2.29 0.18 -35.27
CA GLU A 105 1.93 0.62 -36.64
C GLU A 105 1.94 2.15 -36.77
N GLU A 106 1.46 2.88 -35.74
CA GLU A 106 1.36 4.34 -35.78
C GLU A 106 2.65 5.07 -35.38
N SER A 107 3.53 4.44 -34.58
CA SER A 107 4.69 5.13 -34.01
C SER A 107 6.04 4.62 -34.50
N THR A 108 6.09 3.59 -35.35
CA THR A 108 7.34 3.02 -35.88
C THR A 108 7.28 2.79 -37.39
N GLU A 109 8.44 2.63 -38.03
CA GLU A 109 8.55 2.17 -39.40
C GLU A 109 8.84 0.65 -39.49
N MET A 110 8.45 -0.10 -38.45
CA MET A 110 8.68 -1.54 -38.34
C MET A 110 7.89 -2.31 -39.41
N PRO A 111 8.49 -3.29 -40.09
CA PRO A 111 7.77 -4.13 -41.04
C PRO A 111 6.62 -4.93 -40.41
N ASP A 112 5.55 -5.16 -41.16
CA ASP A 112 4.32 -5.86 -40.68
C ASP A 112 4.62 -7.27 -40.15
N ASP A 113 5.61 -7.97 -40.65
CA ASP A 113 6.02 -9.29 -40.19
C ASP A 113 6.70 -9.22 -38.80
N GLU A 114 7.53 -8.20 -38.57
CA GLU A 114 8.14 -7.96 -37.26
C GLU A 114 7.09 -7.55 -36.20
N ILE A 115 6.16 -6.66 -36.57
CA ILE A 115 5.03 -6.28 -35.68
C ILE A 115 4.21 -7.52 -35.31
N ARG A 116 3.90 -8.37 -36.28
CA ARG A 116 3.14 -9.61 -36.01
C ARG A 116 3.90 -10.52 -35.04
N ASP A 117 5.19 -10.72 -35.25
CA ASP A 117 6.01 -11.59 -34.40
C ASP A 117 6.08 -11.04 -32.94
N GLN A 118 6.19 -9.70 -32.76
CA GLN A 118 6.14 -9.07 -31.44
C GLN A 118 4.78 -9.23 -30.77
N VAL A 119 3.68 -9.03 -31.52
CA VAL A 119 2.32 -9.23 -31.00
C VAL A 119 2.10 -10.69 -30.58
N GLU A 120 2.55 -11.67 -31.38
CA GLU A 120 2.41 -13.10 -31.07
C GLU A 120 3.26 -13.49 -29.83
N SER A 121 4.46 -12.91 -29.70
CA SER A 121 5.31 -13.10 -28.53
C SER A 121 4.66 -12.53 -27.25
N ALA A 122 4.16 -11.30 -27.29
CA ALA A 122 3.46 -10.68 -26.18
C ALA A 122 2.15 -11.42 -25.84
N ALA A 123 1.39 -11.86 -26.85
CA ALA A 123 0.19 -12.66 -26.65
C ALA A 123 0.48 -14.00 -25.97
N LYS A 124 1.60 -14.64 -26.33
CA LYS A 124 2.07 -15.87 -25.71
C LYS A 124 2.47 -15.66 -24.26
N MET A 125 3.19 -14.57 -23.96
CA MET A 125 3.55 -14.19 -22.58
C MET A 125 2.31 -14.01 -21.72
N MET A 126 1.25 -13.39 -22.28
CA MET A 126 -0.02 -13.17 -21.60
C MET A 126 -0.96 -14.37 -21.60
N GLY A 127 -0.63 -15.48 -22.31
CA GLY A 127 -1.49 -16.66 -22.43
C GLY A 127 -2.81 -16.37 -23.17
N ILE A 128 -2.79 -15.47 -24.17
CA ILE A 128 -3.97 -15.01 -24.93
C ILE A 128 -3.87 -15.26 -26.44
N GLU A 129 -2.97 -16.12 -26.91
CA GLU A 129 -2.77 -16.39 -28.36
C GLU A 129 -4.05 -16.78 -29.06
N GLN A 130 -4.89 -17.59 -28.40
CA GLN A 130 -6.18 -18.06 -28.91
C GLN A 130 -7.26 -16.97 -28.96
N LEU A 131 -6.98 -15.76 -28.44
CA LEU A 131 -7.91 -14.64 -28.41
C LEU A 131 -7.60 -13.55 -29.43
N LEU A 132 -6.50 -13.66 -30.19
CA LEU A 132 -5.99 -12.61 -31.08
C LEU A 132 -7.02 -12.11 -32.12
N ASP A 133 -7.93 -12.97 -32.56
CA ASP A 133 -8.93 -12.62 -33.56
C ASP A 133 -10.30 -12.20 -32.96
N ARG A 134 -10.40 -12.11 -31.62
CA ARG A 134 -11.61 -11.66 -30.92
C ARG A 134 -11.60 -10.15 -30.70
N THR A 135 -12.82 -9.60 -30.53
CA THR A 135 -13.00 -8.20 -30.10
C THR A 135 -13.13 -8.11 -28.58
N PRO A 136 -12.90 -6.94 -27.94
CA PRO A 136 -13.00 -6.76 -26.50
C PRO A 136 -14.36 -7.17 -25.90
N SER A 137 -15.45 -7.01 -26.66
CA SER A 137 -16.82 -7.41 -26.22
C SER A 137 -17.00 -8.91 -26.04
N GLU A 138 -16.12 -9.73 -26.61
CA GLU A 138 -16.15 -11.20 -26.55
C GLU A 138 -15.26 -11.75 -25.43
N LEU A 139 -14.64 -10.87 -24.63
CA LEU A 139 -13.65 -11.19 -23.59
C LEU A 139 -14.21 -10.98 -22.19
N SER A 140 -13.82 -11.83 -21.25
CA SER A 140 -14.00 -11.57 -19.82
C SER A 140 -13.10 -10.41 -19.34
N GLY A 141 -13.42 -9.80 -18.19
CA GLY A 141 -12.63 -8.70 -17.62
C GLY A 141 -11.15 -9.03 -17.47
N GLY A 142 -10.82 -10.22 -16.94
CA GLY A 142 -9.42 -10.65 -16.84
C GLY A 142 -8.73 -10.87 -18.18
N GLN A 143 -9.48 -11.29 -19.22
CA GLN A 143 -8.92 -11.37 -20.58
C GLN A 143 -8.69 -9.99 -21.18
N GLN A 144 -9.61 -9.04 -20.98
CA GLN A 144 -9.42 -7.64 -21.41
C GLN A 144 -8.20 -7.01 -20.74
N GLN A 145 -7.99 -7.28 -19.45
CA GLN A 145 -6.81 -6.82 -18.74
C GLN A 145 -5.51 -7.38 -19.35
N ARG A 146 -5.43 -8.70 -19.60
CA ARG A 146 -4.26 -9.32 -20.26
C ARG A 146 -4.00 -8.74 -21.64
N VAL A 147 -5.05 -8.37 -22.37
CA VAL A 147 -4.91 -7.67 -23.67
C VAL A 147 -4.33 -6.26 -23.46
N ALA A 148 -4.79 -5.52 -22.46
CA ALA A 148 -4.27 -4.18 -22.16
C ALA A 148 -2.79 -4.23 -21.74
N LEU A 149 -2.42 -5.22 -20.92
CA LEU A 149 -1.02 -5.47 -20.55
C LEU A 149 -0.19 -5.87 -21.78
N GLY A 150 -0.65 -6.80 -22.60
CA GLY A 150 0.02 -7.21 -23.83
C GLY A 150 0.23 -6.04 -24.79
N ARG A 151 -0.76 -5.13 -24.93
CA ARG A 151 -0.65 -3.90 -25.72
C ARG A 151 0.45 -2.96 -25.19
N ALA A 152 0.60 -2.90 -23.86
CA ALA A 152 1.64 -2.06 -23.26
C ALA A 152 3.04 -2.68 -23.41
N ILE A 153 3.17 -4.00 -23.23
CA ILE A 153 4.44 -4.73 -23.30
C ILE A 153 5.00 -4.81 -24.71
N VAL A 154 4.14 -4.92 -25.72
CA VAL A 154 4.56 -5.09 -27.11
C VAL A 154 5.51 -4.00 -27.61
N ARG A 155 5.49 -2.82 -26.97
CA ARG A 155 6.37 -1.68 -27.27
C ARG A 155 7.74 -1.77 -26.61
N SER A 156 7.97 -2.75 -25.71
CA SER A 156 9.20 -2.87 -24.92
C SER A 156 9.60 -1.54 -24.24
N PRO A 157 8.71 -0.92 -23.44
CA PRO A 157 8.94 0.39 -22.86
C PRO A 157 10.08 0.38 -21.84
N ALA A 158 10.72 1.53 -21.62
CA ALA A 158 11.70 1.71 -20.55
C ALA A 158 11.06 1.73 -19.15
N VAL A 159 9.84 2.29 -19.06
CA VAL A 159 9.05 2.33 -17.80
C VAL A 159 7.61 1.89 -18.04
N PHE A 160 7.07 1.12 -17.10
CA PHE A 160 5.72 0.61 -17.14
C PHE A 160 4.88 1.24 -16.04
N LEU A 161 3.80 1.93 -16.40
CA LEU A 161 2.88 2.60 -15.48
C LEU A 161 1.54 1.87 -15.44
N MET A 162 1.03 1.60 -14.24
CA MET A 162 -0.25 0.92 -14.05
C MET A 162 -1.14 1.70 -13.07
N ASP A 163 -2.29 2.20 -13.56
CA ASP A 163 -3.27 2.95 -12.76
C ASP A 163 -4.42 2.02 -12.34
N GLU A 164 -4.36 1.46 -11.13
CA GLU A 164 -5.35 0.54 -10.54
C GLU A 164 -5.81 -0.59 -11.48
N PRO A 165 -4.91 -1.35 -12.11
CA PRO A 165 -5.29 -2.28 -13.17
C PRO A 165 -6.14 -3.45 -12.69
N LEU A 166 -6.14 -3.79 -11.38
CA LEU A 166 -6.86 -4.91 -10.80
C LEU A 166 -8.21 -4.55 -10.15
N SER A 167 -8.53 -3.25 -10.05
CA SER A 167 -9.69 -2.75 -9.30
C SER A 167 -11.05 -3.28 -9.78
N ASN A 168 -11.19 -3.57 -11.08
CA ASN A 168 -12.43 -4.04 -11.69
C ASN A 168 -12.61 -5.57 -11.67
N LEU A 169 -11.73 -6.32 -10.99
CA LEU A 169 -11.76 -7.78 -10.92
C LEU A 169 -12.39 -8.28 -9.62
N ASP A 170 -13.02 -9.44 -9.68
CA ASP A 170 -13.43 -10.15 -8.46
C ASP A 170 -12.22 -10.62 -7.65
N ALA A 171 -12.41 -10.87 -6.35
CA ALA A 171 -11.33 -11.16 -5.40
C ALA A 171 -10.46 -12.36 -5.82
N LYS A 172 -11.06 -13.44 -6.38
CA LYS A 172 -10.32 -14.62 -6.80
C LYS A 172 -9.44 -14.32 -8.02
N LEU A 173 -10.00 -13.64 -9.01
CA LEU A 173 -9.28 -13.27 -10.23
C LEU A 173 -8.19 -12.24 -9.91
N ARG A 174 -8.48 -11.27 -9.02
CA ARG A 174 -7.50 -10.28 -8.53
C ARG A 174 -6.29 -10.95 -7.91
N SER A 175 -6.49 -11.92 -7.00
CA SER A 175 -5.39 -12.67 -6.38
C SER A 175 -4.53 -13.45 -7.41
N GLN A 176 -5.15 -14.03 -8.44
CA GLN A 176 -4.42 -14.72 -9.50
C GLN A 176 -3.61 -13.73 -10.36
N MET A 177 -4.26 -12.64 -10.79
CA MET A 177 -3.64 -11.63 -11.64
C MET A 177 -2.49 -10.90 -10.95
N ARG A 178 -2.57 -10.68 -9.63
CA ARG A 178 -1.48 -10.13 -8.83
C ARG A 178 -0.19 -10.96 -8.96
N THR A 179 -0.28 -12.27 -8.74
CA THR A 179 0.87 -13.17 -8.89
C THR A 179 1.40 -13.21 -10.33
N GLU A 180 0.51 -13.14 -11.33
CA GLU A 180 0.92 -13.10 -12.74
C GLU A 180 1.64 -11.81 -13.11
N LEU A 181 1.14 -10.65 -12.62
CA LEU A 181 1.77 -9.35 -12.85
C LEU A 181 3.18 -9.28 -12.24
N GLN A 182 3.33 -9.77 -11.01
CA GLN A 182 4.64 -9.80 -10.36
C GLN A 182 5.65 -10.64 -11.15
N ARG A 183 5.29 -11.87 -11.52
CA ARG A 183 6.16 -12.73 -12.34
C ARG A 183 6.49 -12.11 -13.69
N MET A 184 5.50 -11.49 -14.32
CA MET A 184 5.69 -10.81 -15.59
C MET A 184 6.70 -9.66 -15.48
N GLN A 185 6.61 -8.87 -14.42
CA GLN A 185 7.55 -7.78 -14.20
C GLN A 185 8.96 -8.31 -13.93
N GLU A 186 9.10 -9.36 -13.08
CA GLU A 186 10.37 -10.05 -12.84
C GLU A 186 10.99 -10.59 -14.14
N ASP A 187 10.17 -11.22 -15.00
CA ASP A 187 10.62 -11.77 -16.30
C ASP A 187 11.06 -10.67 -17.30
N LEU A 188 10.39 -9.51 -17.26
CA LEU A 188 10.69 -8.37 -18.14
C LEU A 188 11.84 -7.51 -17.63
N GLY A 189 12.02 -7.42 -16.31
CA GLY A 189 13.00 -6.55 -15.66
C GLY A 189 12.81 -5.06 -15.96
N VAL A 190 11.56 -4.62 -16.24
CA VAL A 190 11.22 -3.24 -16.58
C VAL A 190 10.83 -2.46 -15.33
N THR A 191 11.37 -1.26 -15.18
CA THR A 191 11.00 -0.34 -14.10
C THR A 191 9.49 -0.10 -14.11
N THR A 192 8.83 -0.34 -12.99
CA THR A 192 7.37 -0.34 -12.92
C THR A 192 6.87 0.56 -11.79
N VAL A 193 5.91 1.44 -12.12
CA VAL A 193 5.16 2.21 -11.11
C VAL A 193 3.71 1.78 -11.15
N TYR A 194 3.26 1.22 -10.03
CA TYR A 194 1.93 0.65 -9.86
C TYR A 194 1.12 1.47 -8.85
N VAL A 195 -0.06 1.91 -9.23
CA VAL A 195 -0.98 2.62 -8.33
C VAL A 195 -2.06 1.68 -7.85
N THR A 196 -2.31 1.66 -6.56
CA THR A 196 -3.42 0.94 -5.94
C THR A 196 -3.97 1.67 -4.71
N HIS A 197 -5.19 1.35 -4.31
CA HIS A 197 -5.75 1.65 -2.99
C HIS A 197 -5.84 0.38 -2.11
N ASP A 198 -5.48 -0.79 -2.65
CA ASP A 198 -5.49 -2.07 -1.95
C ASP A 198 -4.14 -2.30 -1.26
N GLN A 199 -4.16 -2.30 0.09
CA GLN A 199 -2.96 -2.49 0.91
C GLN A 199 -2.34 -3.87 0.69
N THR A 200 -3.16 -4.91 0.44
CA THR A 200 -2.67 -6.26 0.17
C THR A 200 -1.86 -6.31 -1.13
N GLU A 201 -2.28 -5.55 -2.16
CA GLU A 201 -1.50 -5.42 -3.39
C GLU A 201 -0.15 -4.73 -3.11
N ALA A 202 -0.17 -3.60 -2.38
CA ALA A 202 1.04 -2.88 -2.02
C ALA A 202 2.03 -3.75 -1.24
N MET A 203 1.56 -4.43 -0.21
CA MET A 203 2.39 -5.29 0.65
C MET A 203 2.96 -6.54 -0.03
N THR A 204 2.36 -6.99 -1.15
CA THR A 204 2.74 -8.27 -1.77
C THR A 204 3.43 -8.14 -3.12
N MET A 205 3.32 -7.00 -3.80
CA MET A 205 3.84 -6.85 -5.17
C MET A 205 5.09 -5.97 -5.28
N GLY A 206 5.19 -4.92 -4.45
CA GLY A 206 6.26 -3.94 -4.56
C GLY A 206 7.58 -4.41 -3.94
N ASP A 207 8.69 -4.07 -4.59
CA ASP A 207 10.01 -4.05 -3.94
C ASP A 207 10.03 -2.96 -2.88
N ARG A 208 9.47 -1.79 -3.22
CA ARG A 208 9.18 -0.68 -2.30
C ARG A 208 7.76 -0.17 -2.49
N ILE A 209 7.25 0.43 -1.42
CA ILE A 209 5.98 1.15 -1.42
C ILE A 209 6.22 2.62 -1.12
N ALA A 210 5.53 3.50 -1.83
CA ALA A 210 5.50 4.93 -1.58
C ALA A 210 4.08 5.27 -1.10
N ILE A 211 3.97 5.68 0.15
CA ILE A 211 2.71 5.96 0.82
C ILE A 211 2.43 7.45 0.72
N LEU A 212 1.30 7.80 0.10
CA LEU A 212 0.87 9.18 -0.10
C LEU A 212 -0.33 9.50 0.78
N ASP A 213 -0.32 10.70 1.35
CA ASP A 213 -1.47 11.31 2.00
C ASP A 213 -1.52 12.80 1.70
N ASP A 214 -2.71 13.31 1.38
CA ASP A 214 -2.97 14.73 1.07
C ASP A 214 -1.93 15.39 0.14
N GLY A 215 -1.54 14.67 -0.92
CA GLY A 215 -0.58 15.13 -1.92
C GLY A 215 0.88 14.96 -1.54
N ARG A 216 1.21 14.48 -0.35
CA ARG A 216 2.58 14.35 0.18
C ARG A 216 3.01 12.91 0.33
N LEU A 217 4.28 12.66 0.07
CA LEU A 217 4.92 11.40 0.42
C LEU A 217 5.13 11.33 1.94
N GLN A 218 4.54 10.32 2.57
CA GLN A 218 4.66 10.07 4.00
C GLN A 218 5.84 9.14 4.31
N GLN A 219 6.02 8.09 3.49
CA GLN A 219 7.13 7.15 3.61
C GLN A 219 7.38 6.45 2.29
N VAL A 220 8.65 6.15 2.00
CA VAL A 220 9.08 5.24 0.93
C VAL A 220 9.99 4.19 1.55
N ALA A 221 9.56 2.93 1.54
CA ALA A 221 10.24 1.84 2.24
C ALA A 221 9.88 0.48 1.61
N THR A 222 10.56 -0.58 2.01
CA THR A 222 10.07 -1.93 1.73
C THR A 222 8.74 -2.17 2.45
N PRO A 223 7.88 -3.10 1.99
CA PRO A 223 6.62 -3.41 2.66
C PRO A 223 6.78 -3.75 4.15
N LEU A 224 7.81 -4.52 4.51
CA LEU A 224 8.08 -4.89 5.91
C LEU A 224 8.51 -3.70 6.76
N GLU A 225 9.38 -2.82 6.25
CA GLU A 225 9.78 -1.60 6.95
C GLU A 225 8.57 -0.69 7.19
N ALA A 226 7.74 -0.44 6.16
CA ALA A 226 6.55 0.39 6.33
C ALA A 226 5.55 -0.17 7.36
N TYR A 227 5.50 -1.50 7.51
CA TYR A 227 4.63 -2.17 8.48
C TYR A 227 5.17 -2.13 9.90
N HIS A 228 6.46 -2.42 10.09
CA HIS A 228 7.07 -2.56 11.42
C HIS A 228 7.78 -1.28 11.91
N GLU A 229 8.22 -0.42 10.98
CA GLU A 229 8.90 0.84 11.28
C GLU A 229 8.20 2.00 10.56
N PRO A 230 6.88 2.22 10.83
CA PRO A 230 6.15 3.32 10.22
C PRO A 230 6.77 4.67 10.62
N ALA A 231 6.95 5.56 9.63
CA ALA A 231 7.55 6.87 9.85
C ALA A 231 6.68 7.81 10.69
N ASN A 232 5.36 7.57 10.70
CA ASN A 232 4.41 8.37 11.45
C ASN A 232 3.12 7.59 11.75
N ARG A 233 2.27 8.18 12.59
CA ARG A 233 0.96 7.64 12.98
C ARG A 233 0.04 7.36 11.78
N PHE A 234 0.08 8.22 10.75
CA PHE A 234 -0.73 7.99 9.55
C PHE A 234 -0.34 6.68 8.87
N VAL A 235 0.96 6.47 8.59
CA VAL A 235 1.45 5.23 7.97
C VAL A 235 1.09 4.02 8.80
N ALA A 236 1.29 4.09 10.12
CA ALA A 236 0.96 3.02 11.06
C ALA A 236 -0.51 2.60 11.02
N GLY A 237 -1.42 3.58 10.93
CA GLY A 237 -2.85 3.35 10.84
C GLY A 237 -3.33 2.98 9.45
N PHE A 238 -2.64 3.46 8.41
CA PHE A 238 -3.01 3.17 7.02
C PHE A 238 -2.56 1.77 6.61
N ILE A 239 -1.37 1.31 7.00
CA ILE A 239 -0.85 -0.01 6.62
C ILE A 239 -1.21 -1.06 7.69
N GLY A 240 -2.00 -2.05 7.26
CA GLY A 240 -2.46 -3.18 8.10
C GLY A 240 -3.99 -3.28 8.15
N GLU A 241 -4.50 -4.52 8.17
CA GLU A 241 -5.94 -4.83 8.27
C GLU A 241 -6.13 -6.01 9.23
N PRO A 242 -6.68 -5.77 10.43
CA PRO A 242 -7.16 -4.47 10.95
C PRO A 242 -6.04 -3.44 11.15
N SER A 243 -6.42 -2.15 11.22
CA SER A 243 -5.50 -1.06 11.50
C SER A 243 -4.86 -1.18 12.89
N MET A 244 -3.71 -0.54 13.09
CA MET A 244 -3.06 -0.41 14.41
C MET A 244 -4.02 0.23 15.42
N ASN A 245 -4.02 -0.28 16.66
CA ASN A 245 -4.71 0.35 17.77
C ASN A 245 -3.92 1.55 18.26
N PHE A 246 -4.58 2.67 18.56
CA PHE A 246 -3.96 3.90 19.06
C PHE A 246 -4.58 4.32 20.39
N PHE A 247 -3.71 4.73 21.33
CA PHE A 247 -4.10 5.24 22.65
C PHE A 247 -3.37 6.56 22.89
N GLU A 248 -4.14 7.63 23.14
CA GLU A 248 -3.57 8.93 23.52
C GLU A 248 -3.09 8.87 24.98
N MET A 249 -1.85 9.24 25.23
CA MET A 249 -1.19 9.05 26.51
C MET A 249 -0.35 10.28 26.88
N GLU A 250 -0.26 10.59 28.17
CA GLU A 250 0.65 11.58 28.73
C GLU A 250 1.87 10.87 29.35
N VAL A 251 3.05 11.45 29.21
CA VAL A 251 4.31 10.90 29.78
C VAL A 251 4.50 11.42 31.19
N GLU A 252 4.44 10.53 32.20
CA GLU A 252 4.65 10.87 33.61
C GLU A 252 5.61 9.88 34.30
N ASP A 253 6.70 10.37 34.85
CA ASP A 253 7.63 9.59 35.69
C ASP A 253 8.03 8.20 35.12
N GLY A 254 8.31 8.10 33.80
CA GLY A 254 8.73 6.85 33.13
C GLY A 254 7.58 5.87 32.84
N ARG A 255 6.36 6.37 32.75
CA ARG A 255 5.18 5.65 32.32
C ARG A 255 4.32 6.53 31.41
N LEU A 256 3.47 5.88 30.64
CA LEU A 256 2.43 6.53 29.88
C LEU A 256 1.12 6.45 30.65
N VAL A 257 0.41 7.56 30.80
CA VAL A 257 -0.86 7.68 31.50
C VAL A 257 -1.95 8.02 30.51
N GLY A 258 -2.91 7.13 30.31
CA GLY A 258 -4.07 7.32 29.46
C GLY A 258 -5.35 7.38 30.24
N GLU A 259 -6.48 7.56 29.56
CA GLU A 259 -7.81 7.63 30.17
C GLU A 259 -8.18 6.32 30.89
N ASN A 260 -7.82 5.16 30.33
CA ASN A 260 -8.29 3.86 30.78
C ASN A 260 -7.21 3.02 31.46
N PHE A 261 -5.92 3.29 31.22
CA PHE A 261 -4.81 2.52 31.76
C PHE A 261 -3.50 3.31 31.83
N GLU A 262 -2.58 2.82 32.66
CA GLU A 262 -1.21 3.29 32.71
C GLU A 262 -0.29 2.22 32.11
N TYR A 263 0.67 2.62 31.26
CA TYR A 263 1.63 1.73 30.64
C TYR A 263 3.05 2.07 31.11
N PRO A 264 3.67 1.20 31.93
CA PRO A 264 5.04 1.45 32.43
C PRO A 264 6.07 1.19 31.33
N LEU A 265 7.02 2.12 31.14
CA LEU A 265 8.09 2.01 30.17
C LEU A 265 9.39 1.49 30.78
N SER A 266 10.22 0.85 29.96
CA SER A 266 11.63 0.60 30.28
C SER A 266 12.46 1.89 30.21
N GLU A 267 13.69 1.84 30.73
CA GLU A 267 14.62 2.98 30.61
C GLU A 267 14.98 3.26 29.16
N ASP A 268 15.12 2.21 28.33
CA ASP A 268 15.48 2.31 26.93
C ASP A 268 14.35 2.98 26.13
N THR A 269 13.10 2.48 26.25
CA THR A 269 11.93 3.08 25.57
C THR A 269 11.69 4.52 26.03
N SER A 270 11.87 4.80 27.33
CA SER A 270 11.75 6.18 27.85
C SER A 270 12.80 7.12 27.27
N ALA A 271 14.00 6.62 26.96
CA ALA A 271 15.05 7.43 26.37
C ALA A 271 14.73 7.86 24.91
N ASP A 272 14.00 7.01 24.15
CA ASP A 272 13.61 7.30 22.78
C ASP A 272 12.56 8.42 22.70
N ILE A 273 11.70 8.56 23.71
CA ILE A 273 10.67 9.62 23.77
C ILE A 273 11.29 11.01 24.02
N GLY A 274 12.42 11.08 24.74
CA GLY A 274 13.08 12.35 25.08
C GLY A 274 12.21 13.24 25.97
N ASP A 275 12.05 14.53 25.61
CA ASP A 275 11.31 15.53 26.38
C ASP A 275 9.83 15.68 25.94
N VAL A 276 9.31 14.77 25.12
CA VAL A 276 7.90 14.80 24.65
C VAL A 276 6.97 14.45 25.82
N THR A 277 5.86 15.20 25.95
CA THR A 277 4.88 15.03 27.04
C THR A 277 3.62 14.31 26.60
N ASP A 278 3.24 14.43 25.35
CA ASP A 278 2.04 13.85 24.77
C ASP A 278 2.43 12.87 23.68
N VAL A 279 2.05 11.62 23.83
CA VAL A 279 2.39 10.55 22.87
C VAL A 279 1.16 9.74 22.49
N THR A 280 1.18 9.19 21.29
CA THR A 280 0.23 8.15 20.89
C THR A 280 0.92 6.79 20.99
N LEU A 281 0.42 5.91 21.85
CA LEU A 281 0.84 4.51 21.92
C LEU A 281 0.12 3.72 20.83
N GLY A 282 0.87 3.09 19.92
CA GLY A 282 0.38 2.21 18.88
C GLY A 282 0.68 0.73 19.18
N VAL A 283 -0.27 -0.18 18.94
CA VAL A 283 -0.05 -1.63 19.03
C VAL A 283 -0.80 -2.34 17.91
N ARG A 284 -0.12 -3.22 17.19
CA ARG A 284 -0.76 -4.04 16.15
C ARG A 284 -1.73 -5.05 16.74
N PRO A 285 -2.89 -5.32 16.11
CA PRO A 285 -3.87 -6.28 16.59
C PRO A 285 -3.33 -7.69 16.82
N GLU A 286 -2.40 -8.14 16.02
CA GLU A 286 -1.76 -9.47 16.12
C GLU A 286 -0.70 -9.55 17.21
N ASP A 287 -0.17 -8.42 17.67
CA ASP A 287 0.82 -8.36 18.76
C ASP A 287 0.15 -8.32 20.14
N ILE A 288 -1.18 -8.15 20.20
CA ILE A 288 -1.94 -8.21 21.45
C ILE A 288 -2.22 -9.66 21.80
N GLU A 289 -1.68 -10.11 22.92
CA GLU A 289 -1.88 -11.45 23.42
C GLU A 289 -3.09 -11.50 24.37
N LEU A 290 -4.05 -12.42 24.11
CA LEU A 290 -5.09 -12.73 25.09
C LEU A 290 -4.64 -13.86 25.99
N VAL A 291 -4.41 -13.54 27.27
CA VAL A 291 -3.97 -14.50 28.29
C VAL A 291 -5.12 -14.87 29.21
N ASP A 292 -4.99 -16.02 29.90
CA ASP A 292 -5.99 -16.43 30.90
C ASP A 292 -6.00 -15.44 32.06
N THR A 293 -7.18 -15.05 32.53
CA THR A 293 -7.37 -14.12 33.66
C THR A 293 -6.65 -14.55 34.94
N THR A 294 -6.34 -15.84 35.08
CA THR A 294 -5.58 -16.39 36.21
C THR A 294 -4.06 -16.25 36.08
N GLU A 295 -3.55 -15.96 34.86
CA GLU A 295 -2.13 -15.78 34.55
C GLU A 295 -1.76 -14.30 34.33
N GLY A 296 -2.76 -13.41 34.25
CA GLY A 296 -2.59 -11.99 33.97
C GLY A 296 -2.23 -11.19 35.23
N ASP A 297 -0.96 -11.20 35.63
CA ASP A 297 -0.39 -10.39 36.71
C ASP A 297 0.94 -9.73 36.27
N GLY A 298 1.11 -9.64 34.93
CA GLY A 298 2.29 -9.03 34.30
C GLY A 298 2.24 -7.50 34.29
N ARG A 299 3.40 -6.88 34.09
CA ARG A 299 3.57 -5.42 34.07
C ARG A 299 2.74 -4.75 32.97
N HIS A 300 2.49 -5.46 31.85
CA HIS A 300 1.78 -4.98 30.67
C HIS A 300 0.48 -5.76 30.41
N ASP A 301 -0.13 -6.29 31.48
CA ASP A 301 -1.37 -7.03 31.44
C ASP A 301 -2.55 -6.14 31.89
N PHE A 302 -3.56 -6.01 31.02
CA PHE A 302 -4.69 -5.12 31.22
C PHE A 302 -5.99 -5.91 31.23
N ARG A 303 -6.86 -5.66 32.24
CA ARG A 303 -8.15 -6.29 32.31
C ARG A 303 -9.13 -5.69 31.33
N THR A 304 -9.75 -6.56 30.56
CA THR A 304 -10.68 -6.20 29.50
C THR A 304 -11.92 -7.08 29.51
N VAL A 305 -12.92 -6.65 28.78
CA VAL A 305 -14.12 -7.44 28.49
C VAL A 305 -14.24 -7.56 26.97
N VAL A 306 -14.54 -8.75 26.49
CA VAL A 306 -14.79 -9.00 25.05
C VAL A 306 -16.13 -8.36 24.67
N ASP A 307 -16.10 -7.41 23.77
CA ASP A 307 -17.30 -6.76 23.24
C ASP A 307 -17.86 -7.55 22.03
N VAL A 308 -17.08 -7.67 20.97
CA VAL A 308 -17.48 -8.37 19.73
C VAL A 308 -16.38 -9.35 19.32
N VAL A 309 -16.78 -10.46 18.69
CA VAL A 309 -15.87 -11.40 18.02
C VAL A 309 -16.27 -11.52 16.58
N GLU A 310 -15.35 -11.17 15.69
CA GLU A 310 -15.53 -11.25 14.24
C GLU A 310 -14.64 -12.35 13.64
N PRO A 311 -15.21 -13.49 13.19
CA PRO A 311 -14.44 -14.53 12.53
C PRO A 311 -14.04 -14.12 11.12
N VAL A 312 -12.72 -14.06 10.83
CA VAL A 312 -12.17 -13.70 9.51
C VAL A 312 -11.58 -14.91 8.76
N GLY A 313 -12.00 -16.11 9.10
CA GLY A 313 -11.62 -17.36 8.44
C GLY A 313 -10.30 -17.95 8.97
N SER A 314 -9.17 -17.30 8.80
CA SER A 314 -7.88 -17.74 9.34
C SER A 314 -7.68 -17.39 10.81
N GLY A 315 -8.40 -16.39 11.31
CA GLY A 315 -8.35 -15.88 12.68
C GLY A 315 -9.69 -15.33 13.13
N ASN A 316 -9.67 -14.72 14.33
CA ASN A 316 -10.78 -13.93 14.85
C ASN A 316 -10.25 -12.57 15.25
N ASN A 317 -10.94 -11.51 14.82
CA ASN A 317 -10.76 -10.17 15.37
C ASN A 317 -11.63 -10.07 16.62
N VAL A 318 -11.00 -9.79 17.74
CA VAL A 318 -11.66 -9.68 19.05
C VAL A 318 -11.61 -8.23 19.47
N TYR A 319 -12.78 -7.60 19.54
CA TYR A 319 -12.92 -6.22 20.02
C TYR A 319 -13.00 -6.25 21.53
N LEU A 320 -12.15 -5.46 22.18
CA LEU A 320 -11.95 -5.44 23.63
C LEU A 320 -12.25 -4.05 24.17
N ALA A 321 -12.94 -3.97 25.30
CA ALA A 321 -13.10 -2.76 26.10
C ALA A 321 -12.37 -2.90 27.42
N PHE A 322 -11.80 -1.81 27.99
CA PHE A 322 -11.19 -1.84 29.32
C PHE A 322 -12.23 -2.05 30.41
N GLU A 323 -11.87 -2.78 31.48
CA GLU A 323 -12.76 -3.05 32.59
C GLU A 323 -13.00 -1.76 33.39
N GLY A 324 -14.28 -1.35 33.57
CA GLY A 324 -14.66 -0.13 34.29
C GLY A 324 -15.21 0.99 33.40
N ASP A 325 -15.19 0.86 32.10
CA ASP A 325 -15.86 1.77 31.18
C ASP A 325 -17.38 1.48 31.19
N GLU A 326 -18.12 2.20 32.05
CA GLU A 326 -19.58 2.00 32.25
C GLU A 326 -20.41 2.34 30.98
N SER A 327 -19.79 2.91 29.97
CA SER A 327 -20.46 3.32 28.73
C SER A 327 -20.53 2.23 27.65
N ALA A 328 -19.89 1.08 27.86
CA ALA A 328 -19.95 -0.09 26.98
C ALA A 328 -21.36 -0.70 26.80
N SER A 329 -22.36 -0.20 27.51
CA SER A 329 -23.75 -0.72 27.50
C SER A 329 -24.71 0.04 26.56
N GLU A 330 -24.34 1.14 25.97
CA GLU A 330 -25.14 1.85 24.95
C GLU A 330 -24.53 1.65 23.55
N LEU A 331 -25.39 1.25 22.62
CA LEU A 331 -25.16 0.89 21.22
C LEU A 331 -24.48 2.00 20.33
N ASP A 332 -23.69 2.86 20.90
CA ASP A 332 -22.83 3.77 20.15
C ASP A 332 -21.49 3.08 19.92
N MET A 333 -21.31 2.59 18.70
CA MET A 333 -20.03 2.12 18.15
C MET A 333 -19.06 3.32 18.03
N ASP A 334 -18.64 3.87 19.17
CA ASP A 334 -17.57 4.84 19.20
C ASP A 334 -16.24 4.09 19.13
N GLU A 335 -15.62 4.11 17.94
CA GLU A 335 -14.33 3.46 17.65
C GLU A 335 -13.21 3.88 18.63
N SER A 336 -13.42 4.94 19.42
CA SER A 336 -12.46 5.45 20.40
C SER A 336 -12.37 4.63 21.69
N ARG A 337 -13.29 3.68 21.95
CA ARG A 337 -13.43 2.98 23.24
C ARG A 337 -13.05 1.51 23.21
N THR A 338 -12.94 0.93 22.02
CA THR A 338 -12.56 -0.46 21.85
C THR A 338 -11.28 -0.57 21.06
N PHE A 339 -10.50 -1.58 21.34
CA PHE A 339 -9.33 -1.93 20.56
C PHE A 339 -9.42 -3.38 20.10
N VAL A 340 -8.66 -3.74 19.07
CA VAL A 340 -8.77 -5.03 18.39
C VAL A 340 -7.55 -5.89 18.67
N ALA A 341 -7.78 -7.14 19.08
CA ALA A 341 -6.77 -8.18 19.10
C ALA A 341 -7.07 -9.24 18.03
N THR A 342 -6.07 -9.68 17.28
CA THR A 342 -6.21 -10.78 16.32
C THR A 342 -5.69 -12.08 16.89
N ILE A 343 -6.58 -13.08 17.04
CA ILE A 343 -6.21 -14.40 17.59
C ILE A 343 -6.41 -15.52 16.58
N GLY A 344 -5.68 -16.62 16.75
CA GLY A 344 -5.81 -17.79 15.87
C GLY A 344 -7.23 -18.40 15.87
N GLY A 345 -7.74 -18.80 14.71
CA GLY A 345 -9.13 -19.22 14.51
C GLY A 345 -9.61 -20.45 15.27
N LEU A 346 -8.72 -21.19 15.94
CA LEU A 346 -9.07 -22.34 16.80
C LEU A 346 -9.36 -21.95 18.26
N ARG A 347 -9.09 -20.71 18.66
CA ARG A 347 -9.43 -20.20 20.00
C ARG A 347 -10.88 -19.73 19.98
N ARG A 348 -11.66 -20.24 20.95
CA ARG A 348 -13.04 -19.79 21.19
C ARG A 348 -13.03 -18.80 22.34
N ILE A 349 -13.61 -17.65 22.08
CA ILE A 349 -13.90 -16.62 23.05
C ILE A 349 -15.30 -16.09 22.74
N ASP A 350 -16.11 -15.84 23.78
CA ASP A 350 -17.49 -15.36 23.60
C ASP A 350 -17.62 -13.91 24.07
N ALA A 351 -18.48 -13.13 23.43
CA ALA A 351 -18.77 -11.77 23.83
C ALA A 351 -19.27 -11.73 25.29
N GLY A 352 -18.88 -10.68 26.02
CA GLY A 352 -19.18 -10.48 27.42
C GLY A 352 -18.25 -11.23 28.38
N GLN A 353 -17.30 -12.03 27.90
CA GLN A 353 -16.32 -12.71 28.76
C GLN A 353 -15.21 -11.74 29.18
N PRO A 354 -14.76 -11.82 30.47
CA PRO A 354 -13.56 -11.12 30.89
C PRO A 354 -12.34 -11.76 30.22
N ALA A 355 -11.42 -10.91 29.79
CA ALA A 355 -10.15 -11.30 29.19
C ALA A 355 -9.03 -10.43 29.78
N THR A 356 -7.81 -10.91 29.70
CA THR A 356 -6.62 -10.08 29.96
C THR A 356 -5.87 -9.88 28.66
N ALA A 357 -5.74 -8.63 28.25
CA ALA A 357 -4.93 -8.25 27.11
C ALA A 357 -3.51 -7.93 27.59
N ARG A 358 -2.53 -8.59 27.02
CA ARG A 358 -1.11 -8.28 27.19
C ARG A 358 -0.61 -7.51 26.00
N LEU A 359 0.01 -6.36 26.24
CA LEU A 359 0.64 -5.48 25.26
C LEU A 359 2.17 -5.53 25.49
N PRO A 360 2.92 -6.40 24.80
CA PRO A 360 4.35 -6.53 25.00
C PRO A 360 5.10 -5.25 24.64
N GLU A 361 6.09 -4.87 25.45
CA GLU A 361 6.83 -3.60 25.23
C GLU A 361 7.71 -3.64 23.97
N ASP A 362 8.16 -4.80 23.54
CA ASP A 362 8.91 -5.02 22.29
C ASP A 362 8.04 -4.95 21.02
N ALA A 363 6.71 -4.82 21.19
CA ALA A 363 5.74 -4.75 20.10
C ALA A 363 5.00 -3.41 20.02
N ILE A 364 5.33 -2.45 20.91
CA ILE A 364 4.71 -1.13 20.85
C ILE A 364 5.37 -0.20 19.85
N HIS A 365 4.60 0.80 19.42
CA HIS A 365 5.06 1.96 18.68
C HIS A 365 4.68 3.22 19.45
N LEU A 366 5.53 4.24 19.43
CA LEU A 366 5.24 5.52 20.06
C LEU A 366 5.37 6.62 19.02
N PHE A 367 4.39 7.48 18.96
CA PHE A 367 4.33 8.61 18.06
C PHE A 367 4.19 9.89 18.89
N ASP A 368 4.83 10.96 18.44
CA ASP A 368 4.65 12.29 19.00
C ASP A 368 3.17 12.72 18.88
N GLY A 369 2.54 13.11 19.97
CA GLY A 369 1.11 13.44 20.02
C GLY A 369 0.73 14.69 19.21
N GLU A 370 1.68 15.61 18.98
CA GLU A 370 1.45 16.85 18.22
C GLU A 370 1.75 16.67 16.72
N THR A 371 2.89 16.06 16.38
CA THR A 371 3.35 15.93 14.99
C THR A 371 2.94 14.63 14.34
N GLY A 372 2.70 13.58 15.12
CA GLY A 372 2.46 12.22 14.66
C GLY A 372 3.70 11.49 14.17
N GLU A 373 4.90 12.10 14.27
CA GLU A 373 6.16 11.45 13.89
C GLU A 373 6.49 10.29 14.83
N ALA A 374 7.11 9.23 14.31
CA ALA A 374 7.52 8.09 15.11
C ALA A 374 8.68 8.46 16.04
N LEU A 375 8.52 8.15 17.34
CA LEU A 375 9.54 8.28 18.37
C LEU A 375 10.20 6.93 18.67
N HIS A 376 9.41 5.87 18.66
CA HIS A 376 9.86 4.51 18.92
C HIS A 376 9.10 3.52 18.04
N ASN A 377 9.81 2.58 17.44
CA ASN A 377 9.25 1.49 16.66
C ASN A 377 9.84 0.15 17.10
N ARG A 378 9.13 -0.93 16.79
CA ARG A 378 9.66 -2.29 16.89
C ARG A 378 10.91 -2.43 16.02
N ASN A 379 11.97 -3.08 16.55
CA ASN A 379 13.22 -3.29 15.81
C ASN A 379 13.09 -4.52 14.89
N LEU A 380 13.30 -4.33 13.57
CA LEU A 380 13.31 -5.40 12.58
C LEU A 380 14.56 -6.30 12.63
N ASP A 381 15.66 -5.80 13.20
CA ASP A 381 16.91 -6.57 13.29
C ASP A 381 16.79 -7.80 14.22
N ASP A 382 15.76 -7.82 15.09
CA ASP A 382 15.45 -8.94 15.99
C ASP A 382 14.64 -10.07 15.30
N THR A 383 14.27 -9.92 14.03
CA THR A 383 13.53 -10.97 13.31
C THR A 383 14.44 -12.14 12.93
N GLU A 384 14.17 -13.34 13.46
CA GLU A 384 14.84 -14.58 13.06
C GLU A 384 14.68 -14.85 11.56
N ARG A 385 15.76 -14.77 10.79
CA ARG A 385 15.78 -15.29 9.43
C ARG A 385 15.62 -16.82 9.46
N ILE A 386 14.48 -17.30 8.99
CA ILE A 386 14.33 -18.73 8.71
C ILE A 386 15.19 -19.05 7.49
N GLU A 387 16.41 -19.55 7.71
CA GLU A 387 17.21 -20.10 6.61
C GLU A 387 16.54 -21.41 6.13
N PRO A 388 16.16 -21.52 4.85
CA PRO A 388 15.65 -22.77 4.32
C PRO A 388 16.76 -23.82 4.43
N GLN A 389 16.50 -24.88 5.18
CA GLN A 389 17.38 -26.06 5.18
C GLN A 389 17.29 -26.69 3.78
N LEU A 390 18.36 -26.54 2.99
CA LEU A 390 18.56 -27.17 1.69
C LEU A 390 18.77 -28.67 1.82
#